data_06cd695b4d35c7752c718fb17b00f4ce
#
_entry.id   06cd695b4d35c7752c718fb17b00f4ce
#
_cell.length_a   1.000
_cell.length_b   1.000
_cell.length_c   1.000
_cell.angle_alpha   90.00
_cell.angle_beta   90.00
_cell.angle_gamma   90.00
#
_symmetry.space_group_name_H-M   'P 1'
#
loop_
_entity.id
_entity.type
_entity.pdbx_description
1 polymer ?
#
loop_
_entity_poly.entity_id
_entity_poly.type
_entity_poly.pdbx_seq_one_letter_code
_entity_poly.pdbx_strand_id
1 'polypeptide(L)'
;MQALTLTAARAIAGTLSDTSKMPGKSASLSALKCITGGKLAQKAGSVCAICYALRNNYTWPSVGVSMDRRQQGLTHPQWTDAMVTLISRAGSPWFRWFDSGDLQSMDHLRNILDVCRRTPDVAHWLATKEAQFVRQLQPDDVPDNLVLRLSSPMIDQRPVSWWPWTSTVVSDGDSASCPAKRQGNSCGECRACWDGLQLTVSYPEH
;
A
#
# COMPACT_ATOMS: atom_id res chain seq x y z
N MET A 1 15.21 23.41 3.30
CA MET A 1 14.50 22.96 4.52
C MET A 1 15.44 22.06 5.31
N GLN A 2 15.48 22.18 6.62
CA GLN A 2 16.32 21.33 7.46
C GLN A 2 15.66 19.95 7.56
N ALA A 3 16.43 18.89 7.34
CA ALA A 3 15.92 17.52 7.43
C ALA A 3 15.43 17.23 8.87
N LEU A 4 14.28 16.57 8.99
CA LEU A 4 13.76 16.17 10.29
C LEU A 4 14.67 15.09 10.93
N THR A 5 14.76 15.10 12.26
CA THR A 5 15.33 13.96 12.98
C THR A 5 14.41 12.76 12.90
N LEU A 6 14.93 11.54 13.03
CA LEU A 6 14.09 10.32 13.06
C LEU A 6 13.04 10.36 14.17
N THR A 7 13.39 10.92 15.32
CA THR A 7 12.46 11.06 16.46
C THR A 7 11.31 11.99 16.10
N ALA A 8 11.59 13.16 15.51
CA ALA A 8 10.56 14.10 15.07
C ALA A 8 9.69 13.47 13.95
N ALA A 9 10.30 12.81 12.96
CA ALA A 9 9.57 12.15 11.89
C ALA A 9 8.62 11.06 12.42
N ARG A 10 9.07 10.24 13.37
CA ARG A 10 8.22 9.23 14.04
C ARG A 10 7.10 9.85 14.88
N ALA A 11 7.32 10.98 15.49
CA ALA A 11 6.29 11.71 16.25
C ALA A 11 5.17 12.20 15.31
N ILE A 12 5.52 12.65 14.11
CA ILE A 12 4.59 13.18 13.10
C ILE A 12 3.86 12.05 12.36
N ALA A 13 4.60 11.14 11.73
CA ALA A 13 4.04 10.15 10.80
C ALA A 13 3.87 8.73 11.39
N GLY A 14 4.26 8.53 12.64
CA GLY A 14 4.34 7.19 13.25
C GLY A 14 5.58 6.42 12.80
N THR A 15 5.65 5.15 13.18
CA THR A 15 6.75 4.25 12.79
C THR A 15 6.37 3.49 11.52
N LEU A 16 7.35 3.14 10.70
CA LEU A 16 7.14 2.20 9.58
C LEU A 16 6.92 0.79 10.12
N SER A 17 6.16 -0.01 9.37
CA SER A 17 5.94 -1.43 9.66
C SER A 17 7.06 -2.28 9.05
N ASP A 18 7.37 -3.37 9.72
CA ASP A 18 8.32 -4.40 9.28
C ASP A 18 7.56 -5.68 8.97
N THR A 19 7.32 -5.95 7.72
CA THR A 19 6.53 -7.10 7.29
C THR A 19 7.45 -8.24 6.89
N SER A 20 7.27 -9.42 7.48
CA SER A 20 8.10 -10.60 7.21
C SER A 20 7.95 -11.16 5.79
N LYS A 21 6.82 -10.86 5.12
CA LYS A 21 6.51 -11.37 3.78
C LYS A 21 7.31 -10.70 2.67
N MET A 22 7.62 -9.42 2.81
CA MET A 22 8.13 -8.56 1.74
C MET A 22 9.50 -8.00 2.09
N PRO A 23 10.32 -7.65 1.07
CA PRO A 23 11.51 -6.84 1.32
C PRO A 23 11.10 -5.41 1.73
N GLY A 24 11.90 -4.81 2.58
CA GLY A 24 11.73 -3.41 2.98
C GLY A 24 10.61 -3.16 3.98
N LYS A 25 10.31 -1.90 4.17
CA LYS A 25 9.32 -1.41 5.13
C LYS A 25 8.01 -1.07 4.45
N SER A 26 6.97 -0.91 5.27
CA SER A 26 5.66 -0.46 4.78
C SER A 26 5.05 0.60 5.71
N ALA A 27 4.03 1.30 5.20
CA ALA A 27 3.13 2.13 5.98
C ALA A 27 1.75 1.47 5.99
N SER A 28 1.26 1.10 7.16
CA SER A 28 -0.08 0.53 7.34
C SER A 28 -1.01 1.52 8.03
N LEU A 29 -2.26 1.53 7.60
CA LEU A 29 -3.37 2.18 8.25
C LEU A 29 -4.38 1.12 8.71
N SER A 30 -5.33 1.49 9.54
CA SER A 30 -6.38 0.57 9.97
C SER A 30 -7.31 0.22 8.81
N ALA A 31 -7.52 -1.07 8.55
CA ALA A 31 -8.50 -1.53 7.57
C ALA A 31 -9.94 -1.12 7.93
N LEU A 32 -10.22 -0.85 9.22
CA LEU A 32 -11.51 -0.31 9.68
C LEU A 32 -11.76 1.13 9.18
N LYS A 33 -10.74 1.82 8.69
CA LYS A 33 -10.82 3.19 8.15
C LYS A 33 -10.85 3.22 6.61
N CYS A 34 -10.81 2.06 5.93
CA CYS A 34 -10.93 2.00 4.47
C CYS A 34 -12.28 2.55 4.01
N ILE A 35 -12.29 3.50 3.08
CA ILE A 35 -13.51 4.13 2.58
C ILE A 35 -14.26 3.14 1.65
N THR A 36 -13.63 2.77 0.54
CA THR A 36 -14.19 1.80 -0.42
C THR A 36 -14.17 0.39 0.17
N GLY A 37 -13.09 0.00 0.85
CA GLY A 37 -12.97 -1.32 1.46
C GLY A 37 -14.01 -1.59 2.53
N GLY A 38 -14.39 -0.59 3.34
CA GLY A 38 -15.45 -0.72 4.35
C GLY A 38 -16.83 -1.01 3.74
N LYS A 39 -17.15 -0.39 2.59
CA LYS A 39 -18.38 -0.68 1.82
C LYS A 39 -18.34 -2.08 1.19
N LEU A 40 -17.20 -2.45 0.61
CA LEU A 40 -17.01 -3.74 -0.03
C LEU A 40 -17.01 -4.90 0.98
N ALA A 41 -16.61 -4.67 2.22
CA ALA A 41 -16.63 -5.70 3.28
C ALA A 41 -18.04 -6.27 3.51
N GLN A 42 -19.11 -5.50 3.18
CA GLN A 42 -20.49 -5.94 3.26
C GLN A 42 -20.99 -6.68 2.00
N LYS A 43 -20.14 -6.80 0.97
CA LYS A 43 -20.51 -7.41 -0.31
C LYS A 43 -19.89 -8.80 -0.45
N ALA A 44 -20.70 -9.82 -0.50
CA ALA A 44 -20.24 -11.20 -0.73
C ALA A 44 -19.44 -11.32 -2.04
N GLY A 45 -18.39 -12.12 -2.03
CA GLY A 45 -17.46 -12.29 -3.16
C GLY A 45 -16.51 -11.12 -3.39
N SER A 46 -16.57 -10.07 -2.56
CA SER A 46 -15.56 -9.01 -2.61
C SER A 46 -14.28 -9.44 -1.88
N VAL A 47 -13.16 -8.92 -2.34
CA VAL A 47 -11.84 -9.12 -1.68
C VAL A 47 -11.85 -8.58 -0.25
N CYS A 48 -12.62 -7.53 0.03
CA CYS A 48 -12.69 -6.91 1.35
C CYS A 48 -13.59 -7.67 2.32
N ALA A 49 -14.52 -8.53 1.85
CA ALA A 49 -15.34 -9.37 2.72
C ALA A 49 -14.49 -10.41 3.49
N ILE A 50 -13.34 -10.78 2.91
CA ILE A 50 -12.38 -11.72 3.51
C ILE A 50 -11.06 -11.05 3.91
N CYS A 51 -11.07 -9.76 4.17
CA CYS A 51 -9.87 -8.96 4.41
C CYS A 51 -9.01 -9.53 5.55
N TYR A 52 -7.78 -9.91 5.24
CA TYR A 52 -6.81 -10.42 6.21
C TYR A 52 -6.43 -9.38 7.27
N ALA A 53 -6.49 -8.09 6.93
CA ALA A 53 -6.14 -7.00 7.83
C ALA A 53 -7.23 -6.71 8.89
N LEU A 54 -8.33 -7.46 8.90
CA LEU A 54 -9.34 -7.48 9.97
C LEU A 54 -9.16 -8.68 10.90
N ARG A 55 -8.06 -9.41 10.79
CA ARG A 55 -7.77 -10.65 11.53
C ARG A 55 -6.33 -10.68 12.04
N ASN A 56 -6.02 -11.67 12.84
CA ASN A 56 -4.68 -12.01 13.36
C ASN A 56 -4.01 -10.79 14.03
N ASN A 57 -2.72 -10.62 13.82
CA ASN A 57 -1.89 -9.57 14.42
C ASN A 57 -2.34 -8.14 14.12
N TYR A 58 -3.10 -7.90 13.04
CA TYR A 58 -3.66 -6.57 12.75
C TYR A 58 -4.72 -6.14 13.78
N THR A 59 -5.30 -7.08 14.53
CA THR A 59 -6.27 -6.80 15.60
C THR A 59 -5.63 -6.63 16.99
N TRP A 60 -4.31 -6.77 17.10
CA TRP A 60 -3.64 -6.58 18.38
C TRP A 60 -3.69 -5.11 18.80
N PRO A 61 -3.92 -4.82 20.09
CA PRO A 61 -4.05 -3.45 20.60
C PRO A 61 -2.83 -2.56 20.27
N SER A 62 -1.61 -3.08 20.37
CA SER A 62 -0.38 -2.35 20.07
C SER A 62 -0.27 -1.96 18.58
N VAL A 63 -0.77 -2.83 17.69
CA VAL A 63 -0.83 -2.56 16.25
C VAL A 63 -1.89 -1.49 15.97
N GLY A 64 -3.06 -1.58 16.61
CA GLY A 64 -4.11 -0.56 16.55
C GLY A 64 -3.61 0.83 16.94
N VAL A 65 -2.94 0.95 18.08
CA VAL A 65 -2.34 2.21 18.56
C VAL A 65 -1.34 2.77 17.52
N SER A 66 -0.52 1.92 16.91
CA SER A 66 0.43 2.35 15.88
C SER A 66 -0.26 2.84 14.61
N MET A 67 -1.33 2.18 14.19
CA MET A 67 -2.14 2.59 13.03
C MET A 67 -2.88 3.90 13.29
N ASP A 68 -3.46 4.08 14.48
CA ASP A 68 -4.15 5.32 14.86
C ASP A 68 -3.18 6.50 14.88
N ARG A 69 -1.96 6.33 15.36
CA ARG A 69 -0.92 7.37 15.31
C ARG A 69 -0.59 7.76 13.87
N ARG A 70 -0.44 6.79 12.96
CA ARG A 70 -0.21 7.07 11.54
C ARG A 70 -1.39 7.79 10.91
N GLN A 71 -2.62 7.38 11.24
CA GLN A 71 -3.85 8.02 10.76
C GLN A 71 -3.93 9.49 11.20
N GLN A 72 -3.63 9.79 12.46
CA GLN A 72 -3.60 11.16 13.00
C GLN A 72 -2.54 12.02 12.31
N GLY A 73 -1.40 11.43 11.97
CA GLY A 73 -0.30 12.12 11.29
C GLY A 73 -0.62 12.58 9.86
N LEU A 74 -1.57 11.97 9.17
CA LEU A 74 -1.84 12.24 7.73
C LEU A 74 -2.14 13.70 7.41
N THR A 75 -2.72 14.45 8.36
CA THR A 75 -3.07 15.87 8.21
C THR A 75 -2.00 16.81 8.74
N HIS A 76 -0.89 16.30 9.25
CA HIS A 76 0.18 17.14 9.77
C HIS A 76 0.92 17.85 8.63
N PRO A 77 1.18 19.16 8.68
CA PRO A 77 1.80 19.91 7.58
C PRO A 77 3.17 19.38 7.14
N GLN A 78 3.91 18.76 8.05
CA GLN A 78 5.22 18.17 7.78
C GLN A 78 5.16 16.65 7.54
N TRP A 79 3.99 16.07 7.29
CA TRP A 79 3.86 14.61 7.09
C TRP A 79 4.74 14.11 5.95
N THR A 80 4.74 14.81 4.83
CA THR A 80 5.59 14.48 3.66
C THR A 80 7.07 14.49 4.02
N ASP A 81 7.56 15.52 4.72
CA ASP A 81 8.96 15.59 5.17
C ASP A 81 9.30 14.46 6.14
N ALA A 82 8.36 14.12 7.02
CA ALA A 82 8.52 13.02 7.96
C ALA A 82 8.61 11.68 7.24
N MET A 83 7.74 11.41 6.26
CA MET A 83 7.78 10.18 5.48
C MET A 83 9.05 10.07 4.62
N VAL A 84 9.48 11.16 3.98
CA VAL A 84 10.76 11.21 3.26
C VAL A 84 11.92 10.83 4.19
N THR A 85 11.96 11.42 5.39
CA THR A 85 13.01 11.11 6.37
C THR A 85 12.97 9.64 6.80
N LEU A 86 11.79 9.10 7.10
CA LEU A 86 11.62 7.71 7.55
C LEU A 86 12.03 6.70 6.45
N ILE A 87 11.61 6.95 5.22
CA ILE A 87 11.87 6.05 4.08
C ILE A 87 13.34 6.09 3.69
N SER A 88 13.94 7.27 3.55
CA SER A 88 15.37 7.41 3.23
C SER A 88 16.28 6.78 4.30
N ARG A 89 15.84 6.73 5.55
CA ARG A 89 16.59 6.12 6.66
C ARG A 89 16.23 4.64 6.90
N ALA A 90 15.29 4.08 6.14
CA ALA A 90 14.88 2.68 6.30
C ALA A 90 15.93 1.67 5.81
N GLY A 91 16.90 2.10 4.99
CA GLY A 91 17.98 1.26 4.49
C GLY A 91 17.54 0.16 3.51
N SER A 92 16.39 0.35 2.85
CA SER A 92 15.86 -0.59 1.86
C SER A 92 15.55 0.14 0.55
N PRO A 93 15.89 -0.44 -0.63
CA PRO A 93 15.48 0.11 -1.92
C PRO A 93 14.00 -0.15 -2.26
N TRP A 94 13.25 -0.80 -1.37
CA TRP A 94 11.86 -1.18 -1.58
C TRP A 94 10.98 -0.61 -0.47
N PHE A 95 9.83 -0.04 -0.85
CA PHE A 95 8.81 0.45 0.07
C PHE A 95 7.42 0.09 -0.41
N ARG A 96 6.53 -0.31 0.51
CA ARG A 96 5.11 -0.57 0.22
C ARG A 96 4.22 0.43 0.95
N TRP A 97 3.32 1.05 0.22
CA TRP A 97 2.18 1.76 0.79
C TRP A 97 1.04 0.76 1.03
N PHE A 98 0.51 0.75 2.26
CA PHE A 98 -0.65 -0.04 2.66
C PHE A 98 -0.47 -1.56 2.55
N ASP A 99 0.28 -2.15 3.47
CA ASP A 99 0.13 -3.58 3.79
C ASP A 99 -1.21 -3.84 4.49
N SER A 100 -1.80 -2.82 5.13
CA SER A 100 -3.16 -2.72 5.66
C SER A 100 -3.68 -1.29 5.48
N GLY A 101 -5.00 -1.14 5.34
CA GLY A 101 -5.63 0.16 5.08
C GLY A 101 -5.59 0.54 3.61
N ASP A 102 -5.96 1.77 3.30
CA ASP A 102 -6.00 2.35 1.95
C ASP A 102 -5.92 3.88 2.01
N LEU A 103 -5.87 4.53 0.86
CA LEU A 103 -5.91 5.98 0.69
C LEU A 103 -7.11 6.61 1.43
N GLN A 104 -6.87 7.75 2.08
CA GLN A 104 -7.89 8.43 2.89
C GLN A 104 -8.45 9.70 2.22
N SER A 105 -7.68 10.29 1.30
CA SER A 105 -8.09 11.50 0.57
C SER A 105 -7.24 11.68 -0.67
N MET A 106 -7.63 12.60 -1.56
CA MET A 106 -6.81 13.01 -2.69
C MET A 106 -5.52 13.71 -2.23
N ASP A 107 -5.58 14.49 -1.14
CA ASP A 107 -4.38 15.13 -0.58
C ASP A 107 -3.40 14.11 -0.01
N HIS A 108 -3.91 13.02 0.60
CA HIS A 108 -3.06 11.91 1.02
C HIS A 108 -2.33 11.28 -0.19
N LEU A 109 -3.04 11.06 -1.31
CA LEU A 109 -2.41 10.55 -2.53
C LEU A 109 -1.37 11.53 -3.07
N ARG A 110 -1.68 12.82 -3.16
CA ARG A 110 -0.73 13.87 -3.61
C ARG A 110 0.53 13.91 -2.76
N ASN A 111 0.38 13.82 -1.43
CA ASN A 111 1.49 13.77 -0.50
C ASN A 111 2.36 12.52 -0.71
N ILE A 112 1.75 11.35 -0.99
CA ILE A 112 2.48 10.13 -1.35
C ILE A 112 3.28 10.31 -2.64
N LEU A 113 2.68 10.90 -3.69
CA LEU A 113 3.39 11.19 -4.93
C LEU A 113 4.61 12.10 -4.70
N ASP A 114 4.47 13.12 -3.83
CA ASP A 114 5.59 13.99 -3.47
C ASP A 114 6.69 13.25 -2.69
N VAL A 115 6.32 12.39 -1.75
CA VAL A 115 7.28 11.51 -1.05
C VAL A 115 8.06 10.66 -2.04
N CYS A 116 7.39 10.04 -3.02
CA CYS A 116 8.05 9.20 -4.03
C CYS A 116 9.06 10.01 -4.86
N ARG A 117 8.67 11.21 -5.34
CA ARG A 117 9.60 12.11 -6.08
C ARG A 117 10.83 12.49 -5.26
N ARG A 118 10.68 12.62 -3.95
CA ARG A 118 11.75 13.03 -3.02
C ARG A 118 12.56 11.86 -2.47
N THR A 119 12.23 10.64 -2.83
CA THR A 119 12.97 9.40 -2.50
C THR A 119 13.26 8.58 -3.76
N PRO A 120 13.99 9.18 -4.75
CA PRO A 120 14.15 8.59 -6.08
C PRO A 120 14.88 7.23 -6.08
N ASP A 121 15.71 6.97 -5.08
CA ASP A 121 16.48 5.72 -4.95
C ASP A 121 15.65 4.56 -4.34
N VAL A 122 14.37 4.81 -4.03
CA VAL A 122 13.47 3.81 -3.46
C VAL A 122 12.37 3.49 -4.46
N ALA A 123 12.20 2.21 -4.78
CA ALA A 123 11.07 1.74 -5.56
C ALA A 123 9.84 1.60 -4.65
N HIS A 124 8.75 2.27 -5.01
CA HIS A 124 7.50 2.29 -4.27
C HIS A 124 6.44 1.44 -4.93
N TRP A 125 5.64 0.79 -4.12
CA TRP A 125 4.43 0.09 -4.53
C TRP A 125 3.24 0.56 -3.69
N LEU A 126 2.16 0.98 -4.35
CA LEU A 126 0.89 1.34 -3.75
C LEU A 126 -0.22 0.54 -4.41
N ALA A 127 -0.91 -0.31 -3.64
CA ALA A 127 -2.12 -0.98 -4.08
C ALA A 127 -3.34 -0.30 -3.44
N THR A 128 -4.33 0.07 -4.24
CA THR A 128 -5.51 0.79 -3.75
C THR A 128 -6.80 0.29 -4.41
N LYS A 129 -7.91 0.38 -3.69
CA LYS A 129 -9.28 0.23 -4.21
C LYS A 129 -10.01 1.57 -4.37
N GLU A 130 -9.34 2.68 -4.03
CA GLU A 130 -9.91 4.02 -4.09
C GLU A 130 -9.86 4.58 -5.53
N ALA A 131 -10.60 3.95 -6.45
CA ALA A 131 -10.67 4.33 -7.85
C ALA A 131 -11.06 5.80 -8.06
N GLN A 132 -11.83 6.39 -7.14
CA GLN A 132 -12.24 7.79 -7.17
C GLN A 132 -11.05 8.77 -7.13
N PHE A 133 -9.95 8.40 -6.46
CA PHE A 133 -8.75 9.22 -6.42
C PHE A 133 -7.87 8.97 -7.64
N VAL A 134 -7.73 7.70 -8.04
CA VAL A 134 -6.93 7.32 -9.23
C VAL A 134 -7.49 7.94 -10.52
N ARG A 135 -8.83 8.08 -10.64
CA ARG A 135 -9.48 8.75 -11.80
C ARG A 135 -9.14 10.23 -11.96
N GLN A 136 -8.56 10.86 -10.96
CA GLN A 136 -8.12 12.26 -11.00
C GLN A 136 -6.67 12.41 -11.47
N LEU A 137 -6.00 11.31 -11.78
CA LEU A 137 -4.62 11.26 -12.28
C LEU A 137 -4.58 10.77 -13.73
N GLN A 138 -3.55 11.19 -14.44
CA GLN A 138 -3.07 10.51 -15.64
C GLN A 138 -1.88 9.60 -15.24
N PRO A 139 -1.57 8.54 -16.02
CA PRO A 139 -0.40 7.71 -15.74
C PRO A 139 0.90 8.51 -15.60
N ASP A 140 1.08 9.57 -16.38
CA ASP A 140 2.25 10.45 -16.39
C ASP A 140 2.36 11.33 -15.11
N ASP A 141 1.31 11.43 -14.31
CA ASP A 141 1.37 12.12 -13.01
C ASP A 141 2.09 11.28 -11.94
N VAL A 142 2.18 9.95 -12.18
CA VAL A 142 2.79 9.00 -11.26
C VAL A 142 4.31 9.02 -11.41
N PRO A 143 5.09 9.23 -10.33
CA PRO A 143 6.54 9.18 -10.40
C PRO A 143 7.07 7.82 -10.91
N ASP A 144 8.16 7.82 -11.69
CA ASP A 144 8.74 6.63 -12.31
C ASP A 144 9.12 5.53 -11.31
N ASN A 145 9.43 5.93 -10.07
CA ASN A 145 9.75 5.01 -8.98
C ASN A 145 8.53 4.52 -8.18
N LEU A 146 7.29 4.81 -8.62
CA LEU A 146 6.06 4.34 -8.00
C LEU A 146 5.23 3.48 -8.97
N VAL A 147 4.88 2.28 -8.55
CA VAL A 147 3.83 1.49 -9.21
C VAL A 147 2.54 1.61 -8.40
N LEU A 148 1.61 2.44 -8.90
CA LEU A 148 0.29 2.64 -8.33
C LEU A 148 -0.68 1.63 -8.96
N ARG A 149 -1.00 0.53 -8.25
CA ARG A 149 -1.88 -0.54 -8.72
C ARG A 149 -3.31 -0.34 -8.27
N LEU A 150 -4.22 -0.19 -9.24
CA LEU A 150 -5.65 -0.20 -8.96
C LEU A 150 -6.16 -1.65 -8.84
N SER A 151 -6.62 -2.00 -7.65
CA SER A 151 -7.03 -3.36 -7.30
C SER A 151 -8.50 -3.60 -7.63
N SER A 152 -8.80 -4.68 -8.35
CA SER A 152 -10.18 -5.12 -8.61
C SER A 152 -10.91 -5.42 -7.29
N PRO A 153 -12.18 -4.97 -7.14
CA PRO A 153 -12.91 -5.12 -5.89
C PRO A 153 -13.43 -6.53 -5.62
N MET A 154 -13.72 -7.31 -6.68
CA MET A 154 -14.29 -8.65 -6.54
C MET A 154 -13.23 -9.73 -6.80
N ILE A 155 -13.39 -10.90 -6.17
CA ILE A 155 -12.62 -12.10 -6.48
C ILE A 155 -12.96 -12.54 -7.90
N ASP A 156 -11.98 -13.04 -8.65
CA ASP A 156 -12.08 -13.47 -10.06
C ASP A 156 -12.52 -12.37 -11.04
N GLN A 157 -12.55 -11.13 -10.59
CA GLN A 157 -12.85 -10.01 -11.47
C GLN A 157 -11.65 -9.68 -12.37
N ARG A 158 -11.94 -9.44 -13.66
CA ARG A 158 -10.94 -8.96 -14.62
C ARG A 158 -10.36 -7.61 -14.16
N PRO A 159 -9.08 -7.33 -14.52
CA PRO A 159 -8.47 -6.03 -14.28
C PRO A 159 -9.29 -4.91 -14.94
N VAL A 160 -9.24 -3.71 -14.35
CA VAL A 160 -9.79 -2.52 -15.01
C VAL A 160 -8.95 -2.19 -16.24
N SER A 161 -9.59 -1.65 -17.30
CA SER A 161 -8.91 -1.37 -18.57
C SER A 161 -8.43 0.09 -18.71
N TRP A 162 -8.88 0.98 -17.81
CA TRP A 162 -8.62 2.42 -17.92
C TRP A 162 -7.38 2.89 -17.10
N TRP A 163 -6.74 1.97 -16.38
CA TRP A 163 -5.53 2.25 -15.63
C TRP A 163 -4.46 1.19 -15.95
N PRO A 164 -3.20 1.56 -16.22
CA PRO A 164 -2.22 0.59 -16.72
C PRO A 164 -1.78 -0.44 -15.69
N TRP A 165 -1.60 -0.02 -14.42
CA TRP A 165 -1.13 -0.91 -13.38
C TRP A 165 -2.28 -1.41 -12.52
N THR A 166 -2.53 -2.70 -12.54
CA THR A 166 -3.69 -3.30 -11.87
C THR A 166 -3.30 -4.48 -10.99
N SER A 167 -4.20 -4.84 -10.09
CA SER A 167 -4.12 -6.12 -9.39
C SER A 167 -5.49 -6.77 -9.23
N THR A 168 -5.50 -8.10 -9.18
CA THR A 168 -6.69 -8.93 -9.00
C THR A 168 -6.47 -9.95 -7.88
N VAL A 169 -7.56 -10.54 -7.39
CA VAL A 169 -7.51 -11.71 -6.53
C VAL A 169 -8.24 -12.84 -7.25
N VAL A 170 -7.63 -14.02 -7.27
CA VAL A 170 -8.18 -15.20 -7.92
C VAL A 170 -8.46 -16.28 -6.89
N SER A 171 -9.61 -16.96 -7.03
CA SER A 171 -10.02 -18.07 -6.16
C SER A 171 -9.13 -19.29 -6.36
N ASP A 172 -8.75 -19.58 -7.62
CA ASP A 172 -7.72 -20.56 -7.94
C ASP A 172 -6.33 -19.99 -7.64
N GLY A 173 -5.82 -20.31 -6.46
CA GLY A 173 -4.52 -19.81 -6.01
C GLY A 173 -3.33 -20.27 -6.84
N ASP A 174 -3.46 -21.37 -7.61
CA ASP A 174 -2.39 -21.89 -8.46
C ASP A 174 -2.26 -21.07 -9.75
N SER A 175 -3.35 -20.46 -10.21
CA SER A 175 -3.36 -19.54 -11.37
C SER A 175 -2.83 -18.14 -11.02
N ALA A 176 -2.61 -17.82 -9.74
CA ALA A 176 -2.10 -16.53 -9.32
C ALA A 176 -0.67 -16.28 -9.82
N SER A 177 -0.42 -15.10 -10.39
CA SER A 177 0.93 -14.72 -10.82
C SER A 177 1.87 -14.44 -9.64
N CYS A 178 1.34 -14.06 -8.47
CA CYS A 178 2.14 -13.87 -7.26
C CYS A 178 2.61 -15.22 -6.69
N PRO A 179 3.93 -15.48 -6.60
CA PRO A 179 4.43 -16.76 -6.15
C PRO A 179 4.48 -16.93 -4.62
N ALA A 180 4.17 -15.88 -3.85
CA ALA A 180 4.44 -15.83 -2.42
C ALA A 180 3.83 -17.00 -1.62
N LYS A 181 2.58 -17.42 -1.94
CA LYS A 181 1.92 -18.56 -1.28
C LYS A 181 2.70 -19.86 -1.47
N ARG A 182 3.28 -20.06 -2.67
CA ARG A 182 4.10 -21.22 -3.04
C ARG A 182 5.53 -21.14 -2.49
N GLN A 183 5.94 -19.98 -1.97
CA GLN A 183 7.27 -19.69 -1.41
C GLN A 183 7.22 -19.49 0.12
N GLY A 184 6.41 -20.27 0.84
CA GLY A 184 6.30 -20.15 2.29
C GLY A 184 5.74 -18.80 2.75
N ASN A 185 4.85 -18.20 1.98
CA ASN A 185 4.26 -16.87 2.20
C ASN A 185 5.31 -15.73 2.19
N SER A 186 6.36 -15.85 1.38
CA SER A 186 7.42 -14.86 1.21
C SER A 186 7.54 -14.42 -0.24
N CYS A 187 7.89 -13.16 -0.47
CA CYS A 187 8.18 -12.64 -1.82
C CYS A 187 9.47 -13.23 -2.42
N GLY A 188 10.40 -13.71 -1.58
CA GLY A 188 11.70 -14.17 -2.07
C GLY A 188 12.33 -13.13 -2.99
N GLU A 189 12.80 -13.55 -4.15
CA GLU A 189 13.40 -12.67 -5.18
C GLU A 189 12.36 -11.96 -6.08
N CYS A 190 11.08 -12.30 -5.99
CA CYS A 190 10.03 -11.67 -6.80
C CYS A 190 9.85 -10.19 -6.45
N ARG A 191 9.85 -9.33 -7.45
CA ARG A 191 9.62 -7.87 -7.33
C ARG A 191 8.50 -7.37 -8.25
N ALA A 192 7.66 -8.25 -8.79
CA ALA A 192 6.60 -7.93 -9.74
C ALA A 192 5.65 -6.81 -9.26
N CYS A 193 5.45 -6.65 -7.95
CA CYS A 193 4.60 -5.59 -7.42
C CYS A 193 5.19 -4.18 -7.62
N TRP A 194 6.52 -4.07 -7.64
CA TRP A 194 7.28 -2.83 -7.85
C TRP A 194 7.73 -2.64 -9.30
N ASP A 195 7.46 -3.61 -10.18
CA ASP A 195 7.84 -3.55 -11.59
C ASP A 195 6.74 -2.91 -12.43
N GLY A 196 7.01 -1.73 -12.97
CA GLY A 196 6.10 -0.99 -13.86
C GLY A 196 5.85 -1.67 -15.20
N LEU A 197 6.72 -2.59 -15.64
CA LEU A 197 6.53 -3.40 -16.85
C LEU A 197 5.49 -4.51 -16.62
N GLN A 198 5.31 -4.94 -15.38
CA GLN A 198 4.29 -5.91 -15.01
C GLN A 198 2.94 -5.20 -14.83
N LEU A 199 2.14 -5.13 -15.88
CA LEU A 199 0.88 -4.36 -15.88
C LEU A 199 -0.15 -4.90 -14.88
N THR A 200 -0.30 -6.22 -14.77
CA THR A 200 -1.24 -6.84 -13.84
C THR A 200 -0.56 -7.88 -12.96
N VAL A 201 -0.83 -7.83 -11.66
CA VAL A 201 -0.43 -8.87 -10.70
C VAL A 201 -1.69 -9.50 -10.11
N SER A 202 -1.81 -10.82 -10.17
CA SER A 202 -2.88 -11.56 -9.49
C SER A 202 -2.37 -12.21 -8.20
N TYR A 203 -3.16 -12.12 -7.16
CA TYR A 203 -2.89 -12.70 -5.85
C TYR A 203 -3.85 -13.86 -5.60
N PRO A 204 -3.42 -14.92 -4.90
CA PRO A 204 -4.34 -15.95 -4.43
C PRO A 204 -5.29 -15.39 -3.37
N GLU A 205 -6.48 -15.92 -3.30
CA GLU A 205 -7.42 -15.68 -2.21
C GLU A 205 -6.79 -16.09 -0.86
N HIS A 206 -7.10 -15.35 0.22
CA HIS A 206 -6.54 -15.52 1.57
C HIS A 206 -7.44 -16.31 2.49
#